data_1c30deb0bf2ae56b282a131bdd4b5bef
#
_entry.id   1c30deb0bf2ae56b282a131bdd4b5bef
#
_cell.length_a   1.000
_cell.length_b   1.000
_cell.length_c   1.000
_cell.angle_alpha   90.00
_cell.angle_beta   90.00
_cell.angle_gamma   90.00
#
_symmetry.space_group_name_H-M   'P 1'
#
loop_
_entity.id
_entity.type
_entity.pdbx_description
1 polymer ?
#
loop_
_entity_poly.entity_id
_entity_poly.type
_entity_poly.pdbx_seq_one_letter_code
_entity_poly.pdbx_strand_id
1 'polypeptide(L)'
;FSTDKGRKTLISGLRRAGKYRSLIARVLDEEGVPQELIHLAQAESGFLPRAVSRKAATGMWQFVQARGREYGLMQSSYHDDRLDPEKATRAAARHLRDLYNEFGDWYLAIAAYNCGPGGVERAVQRTGYADFWELYKRNVLPKETRNYVPIILAMTIMVKNARDYDLEDIDPDPPLEYDSLEMSAVTNLALIADITDQPVSLIRELNPALLKTVAPAGYELRIPKGSTSFVAAALDLIPGSK
;
A
#
# COMPACT_ATOMS: atom_id res chain seq x y z
N PHE A 1 -4.44 -2.20 -20.83
CA PHE A 1 -4.02 -3.61 -20.66
C PHE A 1 -4.09 -4.43 -21.98
N SER A 2 -4.45 -3.80 -23.08
CA SER A 2 -4.49 -4.42 -24.42
C SER A 2 -3.10 -4.70 -25.03
N THR A 3 -2.01 -4.25 -24.39
CA THR A 3 -0.63 -4.55 -24.83
C THR A 3 -0.01 -5.63 -23.96
N ASP A 4 0.90 -6.43 -24.51
CA ASP A 4 1.61 -7.49 -23.79
C ASP A 4 2.31 -6.95 -22.52
N LYS A 5 2.91 -5.76 -22.60
CA LYS A 5 3.55 -5.11 -21.46
C LYS A 5 2.53 -4.74 -20.37
N GLY A 6 1.40 -4.15 -20.75
CA GLY A 6 0.33 -3.78 -19.82
C GLY A 6 -0.26 -5.01 -19.13
N ARG A 7 -0.50 -6.09 -19.91
CA ARG A 7 -1.00 -7.36 -19.38
C ARG A 7 -0.01 -7.99 -18.39
N LYS A 8 1.27 -8.08 -18.73
CA LYS A 8 2.31 -8.61 -17.83
C LYS A 8 2.38 -7.82 -16.53
N THR A 9 2.28 -6.50 -16.59
CA THR A 9 2.28 -5.64 -15.40
C THR A 9 1.06 -5.90 -14.51
N LEU A 10 -0.13 -6.04 -15.12
CA LEU A 10 -1.35 -6.37 -14.39
C LEU A 10 -1.22 -7.74 -13.69
N ILE A 11 -0.84 -8.80 -14.42
CA ILE A 11 -0.69 -10.15 -13.89
C ILE A 11 0.33 -10.19 -12.74
N SER A 12 1.50 -9.56 -12.93
CA SER A 12 2.52 -9.50 -11.88
C SER A 12 2.04 -8.80 -10.61
N GLY A 13 1.22 -7.77 -10.75
CA GLY A 13 0.61 -7.10 -9.61
C GLY A 13 -0.47 -7.94 -8.94
N LEU A 14 -1.33 -8.60 -9.72
CA LEU A 14 -2.37 -9.49 -9.17
C LEU A 14 -1.77 -10.68 -8.40
N ARG A 15 -0.64 -11.24 -8.86
CA ARG A 15 0.10 -12.24 -8.09
C ARG A 15 0.56 -11.68 -6.76
N ARG A 16 1.27 -10.54 -6.75
CA ARG A 16 1.73 -9.88 -5.50
C ARG A 16 0.58 -9.47 -4.58
N ALA A 17 -0.58 -9.13 -5.13
CA ALA A 17 -1.77 -8.81 -4.34
C ALA A 17 -2.13 -9.93 -3.35
N GLY A 18 -1.83 -11.19 -3.67
CA GLY A 18 -2.04 -12.34 -2.80
C GLY A 18 -1.42 -12.15 -1.42
N LYS A 19 -0.21 -11.57 -1.36
CA LYS A 19 0.50 -11.31 -0.08
C LYS A 19 -0.25 -10.35 0.85
N TYR A 20 -1.01 -9.40 0.29
CA TYR A 20 -1.57 -8.26 1.03
C TYR A 20 -3.09 -8.19 1.00
N ARG A 21 -3.76 -9.02 0.18
CA ARG A 21 -5.20 -8.92 -0.05
C ARG A 21 -6.02 -8.96 1.23
N SER A 22 -5.75 -9.93 2.11
CA SER A 22 -6.49 -10.07 3.38
C SER A 22 -6.29 -8.88 4.31
N LEU A 23 -5.05 -8.37 4.41
CA LEU A 23 -4.72 -7.17 5.17
C LEU A 23 -5.44 -5.94 4.61
N ILE A 24 -5.35 -5.73 3.29
CA ILE A 24 -5.97 -4.57 2.64
C ILE A 24 -7.50 -4.63 2.80
N ALA A 25 -8.11 -5.80 2.55
CA ALA A 25 -9.56 -5.99 2.66
C ALA A 25 -10.06 -5.68 4.08
N ARG A 26 -9.37 -6.19 5.11
CA ARG A 26 -9.69 -5.90 6.51
C ARG A 26 -9.61 -4.40 6.82
N VAL A 27 -8.53 -3.73 6.40
CA VAL A 27 -8.34 -2.30 6.69
C VAL A 27 -9.36 -1.42 5.94
N LEU A 28 -9.68 -1.75 4.67
CA LEU A 28 -10.71 -1.03 3.92
C LEU A 28 -12.09 -1.18 4.58
N ASP A 29 -12.44 -2.38 5.07
CA ASP A 29 -13.68 -2.64 5.80
C ASP A 29 -13.74 -1.85 7.11
N GLU A 30 -12.69 -1.91 7.93
CA GLU A 30 -12.56 -1.16 9.18
C GLU A 30 -12.71 0.36 9.00
N GLU A 31 -12.26 0.90 7.88
CA GLU A 31 -12.32 2.34 7.58
C GLU A 31 -13.56 2.72 6.73
N GLY A 32 -14.44 1.76 6.40
CA GLY A 32 -15.67 2.00 5.65
C GLY A 32 -15.45 2.41 4.18
N VAL A 33 -14.40 1.87 3.55
CA VAL A 33 -14.00 2.19 2.18
C VAL A 33 -14.30 1.01 1.25
N PRO A 34 -14.84 1.23 0.03
CA PRO A 34 -15.14 0.16 -0.91
C PRO A 34 -13.94 -0.74 -1.21
N GLN A 35 -14.16 -2.04 -1.23
CA GLN A 35 -13.11 -3.05 -1.45
C GLN A 35 -12.45 -2.92 -2.83
N GLU A 36 -13.18 -2.41 -3.82
CA GLU A 36 -12.67 -2.17 -5.18
C GLU A 36 -11.51 -1.19 -5.21
N LEU A 37 -11.37 -0.33 -4.18
CA LEU A 37 -10.28 0.65 -4.09
C LEU A 37 -8.91 0.01 -3.81
N ILE A 38 -8.84 -1.32 -3.56
CA ILE A 38 -7.59 -2.09 -3.62
C ILE A 38 -6.86 -1.89 -4.96
N HIS A 39 -7.60 -1.64 -6.05
CA HIS A 39 -7.02 -1.43 -7.37
C HIS A 39 -6.24 -0.10 -7.51
N LEU A 40 -6.36 0.83 -6.54
CA LEU A 40 -5.46 1.98 -6.47
C LEU A 40 -4.02 1.52 -6.18
N ALA A 41 -3.81 0.63 -5.21
CA ALA A 41 -2.48 0.07 -4.92
C ALA A 41 -1.89 -0.66 -6.13
N GLN A 42 -2.75 -1.32 -6.93
CA GLN A 42 -2.36 -1.90 -8.21
C GLN A 42 -1.89 -0.82 -9.20
N ALA A 43 -2.64 0.28 -9.34
CA ALA A 43 -2.32 1.37 -10.25
C ALA A 43 -1.07 2.14 -9.82
N GLU A 44 -0.91 2.37 -8.52
CA GLU A 44 0.18 3.17 -7.95
C GLU A 44 1.54 2.45 -8.01
N SER A 45 1.58 1.18 -7.64
CA SER A 45 2.85 0.45 -7.51
C SER A 45 2.80 -1.01 -7.96
N GLY A 46 1.63 -1.56 -8.30
CA GLY A 46 1.46 -2.99 -8.47
C GLY A 46 1.75 -3.77 -7.18
N PHE A 47 1.33 -3.24 -6.04
CA PHE A 47 1.53 -3.81 -4.69
C PHE A 47 3.00 -3.95 -4.28
N LEU A 48 3.87 -3.03 -4.66
CA LEU A 48 5.27 -3.01 -4.24
C LEU A 48 5.46 -2.09 -3.02
N PRO A 49 5.72 -2.64 -1.80
CA PRO A 49 5.86 -1.81 -0.59
C PRO A 49 7.03 -0.82 -0.67
N ARG A 50 8.09 -1.15 -1.41
CA ARG A 50 9.29 -0.32 -1.55
C ARG A 50 9.36 0.47 -2.85
N ALA A 51 8.24 0.65 -3.55
CA ALA A 51 8.21 1.48 -4.76
C ALA A 51 8.49 2.94 -4.43
N VAL A 52 9.31 3.59 -5.27
CA VAL A 52 9.60 5.03 -5.18
C VAL A 52 9.49 5.63 -6.58
N SER A 53 8.64 6.66 -6.71
CA SER A 53 8.47 7.38 -7.97
C SER A 53 9.54 8.47 -8.16
N ARG A 54 9.63 9.01 -9.38
CA ARG A 54 10.51 10.17 -9.68
C ARG A 54 10.16 11.42 -8.87
N LYS A 55 8.92 11.52 -8.38
CA LYS A 55 8.43 12.62 -7.54
C LYS A 55 8.53 12.30 -6.03
N ALA A 56 9.32 11.27 -5.66
CA ALA A 56 9.50 10.80 -4.29
C ALA A 56 8.21 10.34 -3.58
N ALA A 57 7.16 10.03 -4.34
CA ALA A 57 6.04 9.27 -3.81
C ALA A 57 6.50 7.84 -3.52
N THR A 58 6.14 7.30 -2.36
CA THR A 58 6.79 6.13 -1.77
C THR A 58 5.76 5.12 -1.26
N GLY A 59 6.10 3.84 -1.40
CA GLY A 59 5.32 2.73 -0.87
C GLY A 59 4.26 2.20 -1.80
N MET A 60 3.51 1.24 -1.31
CA MET A 60 2.43 0.56 -2.05
C MET A 60 1.37 1.56 -2.56
N TRP A 61 1.07 2.58 -1.76
CA TRP A 61 0.04 3.59 -1.99
C TRP A 61 0.60 4.94 -2.48
N GLN A 62 1.91 5.02 -2.75
CA GLN A 62 2.60 6.18 -3.33
C GLN A 62 2.35 7.51 -2.58
N PHE A 63 2.47 7.49 -1.26
CA PHE A 63 2.40 8.71 -0.47
C PHE A 63 3.62 9.61 -0.69
N VAL A 64 3.38 10.89 -0.98
CA VAL A 64 4.40 11.93 -0.79
C VAL A 64 4.54 12.23 0.71
N GLN A 65 5.72 12.69 1.13
CA GLN A 65 6.06 12.86 2.55
C GLN A 65 5.05 13.70 3.33
N ALA A 66 4.68 14.87 2.79
CA ALA A 66 3.74 15.78 3.46
C ALA A 66 2.38 15.11 3.70
N ARG A 67 1.80 14.51 2.64
CA ARG A 67 0.50 13.83 2.74
C ARG A 67 0.57 12.61 3.67
N GLY A 68 1.66 11.84 3.63
CA GLY A 68 1.86 10.73 4.54
C GLY A 68 1.82 11.15 6.01
N ARG A 69 2.49 12.26 6.35
CA ARG A 69 2.50 12.80 7.73
C ARG A 69 1.12 13.24 8.22
N GLU A 70 0.29 13.81 7.35
CA GLU A 70 -1.10 14.19 7.69
C GLU A 70 -1.93 12.97 8.13
N TYR A 71 -1.60 11.79 7.62
CA TYR A 71 -2.25 10.51 7.96
C TYR A 71 -1.43 9.63 8.91
N GLY A 72 -0.43 10.22 9.61
CA GLY A 72 0.32 9.55 10.66
C GLY A 72 1.47 8.67 10.20
N LEU A 73 1.87 8.72 8.91
CA LEU A 73 3.02 7.97 8.41
C LEU A 73 4.33 8.68 8.77
N MET A 74 4.98 8.18 9.82
CA MET A 74 6.20 8.75 10.37
C MET A 74 7.44 8.27 9.60
N GLN A 75 8.48 9.10 9.67
CA GLN A 75 9.78 8.84 9.06
C GLN A 75 10.89 9.17 10.04
N SER A 76 11.89 8.30 10.08
CA SER A 76 13.10 8.48 10.88
C SER A 76 14.33 8.04 10.07
N SER A 77 15.50 8.09 10.69
CA SER A 77 16.72 7.50 10.11
C SER A 77 16.69 5.96 10.05
N TYR A 78 15.75 5.31 10.73
CA TYR A 78 15.64 3.86 10.82
C TYR A 78 14.47 3.29 10.03
N HIS A 79 13.36 4.01 9.92
CA HIS A 79 12.15 3.52 9.24
C HIS A 79 11.40 4.63 8.51
N ASP A 80 10.59 4.21 7.53
CA ASP A 80 9.63 5.03 6.79
C ASP A 80 8.29 4.28 6.74
N ASP A 81 7.28 4.77 7.47
CA ASP A 81 5.97 4.11 7.56
C ASP A 81 5.20 4.07 6.24
N ARG A 82 5.57 4.87 5.24
CA ARG A 82 4.99 4.79 3.88
C ARG A 82 5.29 3.46 3.21
N LEU A 83 6.34 2.78 3.64
CA LEU A 83 6.75 1.46 3.17
C LEU A 83 6.04 0.32 3.93
N ASP A 84 5.40 0.61 5.06
CA ASP A 84 4.65 -0.38 5.84
C ASP A 84 3.30 -0.68 5.17
N PRO A 85 3.02 -1.94 4.76
CA PRO A 85 1.78 -2.26 4.06
C PRO A 85 0.51 -1.94 4.86
N GLU A 86 0.50 -2.19 6.18
CA GLU A 86 -0.69 -1.97 7.00
C GLU A 86 -0.91 -0.49 7.32
N LYS A 87 0.14 0.19 7.80
CA LYS A 87 0.06 1.63 8.11
C LYS A 87 -0.28 2.44 6.87
N ALA A 88 0.38 2.16 5.74
CA ALA A 88 0.12 2.85 4.48
C ALA A 88 -1.28 2.56 3.94
N THR A 89 -1.80 1.33 4.08
CA THR A 89 -3.17 1.01 3.68
C THR A 89 -4.19 1.78 4.53
N ARG A 90 -4.00 1.83 5.86
CA ARG A 90 -4.87 2.58 6.76
C ARG A 90 -4.86 4.08 6.44
N ALA A 91 -3.69 4.63 6.20
CA ALA A 91 -3.54 6.02 5.76
C ALA A 91 -4.27 6.29 4.43
N ALA A 92 -4.13 5.39 3.45
CA ALA A 92 -4.80 5.51 2.16
C ALA A 92 -6.32 5.41 2.27
N ALA A 93 -6.82 4.47 3.08
CA ALA A 93 -8.25 4.32 3.32
C ALA A 93 -8.85 5.58 3.97
N ARG A 94 -8.20 6.14 4.99
CA ARG A 94 -8.63 7.39 5.63
C ARG A 94 -8.58 8.56 4.67
N HIS A 95 -7.52 8.69 3.90
CA HIS A 95 -7.42 9.74 2.88
C HIS A 95 -8.53 9.63 1.84
N LEU A 96 -8.81 8.43 1.34
CA LEU A 96 -9.90 8.19 0.37
C LEU A 96 -11.27 8.50 0.96
N ARG A 97 -11.51 8.14 2.21
CA ARG A 97 -12.75 8.47 2.94
C ARG A 97 -12.92 9.98 3.09
N ASP A 98 -11.86 10.71 3.46
CA ASP A 98 -11.90 12.16 3.59
C ASP A 98 -12.19 12.82 2.24
N LEU A 99 -11.58 12.35 1.15
CA LEU A 99 -11.87 12.82 -0.21
C LEU A 99 -13.33 12.51 -0.62
N TYR A 100 -13.84 11.34 -0.25
CA TYR A 100 -15.25 11.02 -0.49
C TYR A 100 -16.18 11.94 0.31
N ASN A 101 -15.87 12.22 1.56
CA ASN A 101 -16.66 13.14 2.40
C ASN A 101 -16.67 14.58 1.81
N GLU A 102 -15.56 15.00 1.16
CA GLU A 102 -15.43 16.29 0.52
C GLU A 102 -16.24 16.38 -0.79
N PHE A 103 -16.15 15.36 -1.64
CA PHE A 103 -16.72 15.41 -2.99
C PHE A 103 -18.05 14.67 -3.16
N GLY A 104 -18.43 13.78 -2.23
CA GLY A 104 -19.67 12.98 -2.29
C GLY A 104 -19.71 11.93 -3.39
N ASP A 105 -18.59 11.72 -4.11
CA ASP A 105 -18.50 10.83 -5.27
C ASP A 105 -17.14 10.10 -5.28
N TRP A 106 -17.16 8.77 -5.44
CA TRP A 106 -15.94 7.97 -5.44
C TRP A 106 -15.03 8.23 -6.65
N TYR A 107 -15.58 8.55 -7.82
CA TYR A 107 -14.75 8.84 -8.98
C TYR A 107 -14.01 10.17 -8.84
N LEU A 108 -14.67 11.18 -8.22
CA LEU A 108 -14.00 12.42 -7.84
C LEU A 108 -12.97 12.21 -6.73
N ALA A 109 -13.26 11.36 -5.74
CA ALA A 109 -12.31 10.99 -4.69
C ALA A 109 -11.05 10.31 -5.27
N ILE A 110 -11.22 9.35 -6.17
CA ILE A 110 -10.11 8.70 -6.90
C ILE A 110 -9.32 9.73 -7.73
N ALA A 111 -10.00 10.63 -8.42
CA ALA A 111 -9.35 11.70 -9.19
C ALA A 111 -8.54 12.62 -8.26
N ALA A 112 -9.12 13.02 -7.12
CA ALA A 112 -8.48 13.87 -6.11
C ALA A 112 -7.30 13.18 -5.41
N TYR A 113 -7.35 11.87 -5.23
CA TYR A 113 -6.18 11.10 -4.75
C TYR A 113 -4.97 11.29 -5.66
N ASN A 114 -5.19 11.26 -6.98
CA ASN A 114 -4.12 11.40 -7.98
C ASN A 114 -3.63 12.85 -8.19
N CYS A 115 -4.55 13.83 -8.36
CA CYS A 115 -4.17 15.21 -8.69
C CYS A 115 -4.28 16.21 -7.53
N GLY A 116 -4.64 15.72 -6.34
CA GLY A 116 -4.95 16.53 -5.17
C GLY A 116 -6.37 17.13 -5.20
N PRO A 117 -7.01 17.33 -4.02
CA PRO A 117 -8.37 17.88 -3.91
C PRO A 117 -8.51 19.22 -4.60
N GLY A 118 -7.61 20.18 -4.40
CA GLY A 118 -7.63 21.47 -5.06
C GLY A 118 -7.58 21.41 -6.60
N GLY A 119 -7.10 20.31 -7.18
CA GLY A 119 -7.16 20.07 -8.63
C GLY A 119 -8.59 19.81 -9.11
N VAL A 120 -9.31 18.97 -8.37
CA VAL A 120 -10.72 18.64 -8.63
C VAL A 120 -11.61 19.85 -8.33
N GLU A 121 -11.44 20.51 -7.18
CA GLU A 121 -12.20 21.72 -6.81
C GLU A 121 -12.15 22.80 -7.89
N ARG A 122 -10.95 23.15 -8.38
CA ARG A 122 -10.80 24.14 -9.46
C ARG A 122 -11.52 23.72 -10.74
N ALA A 123 -11.52 22.42 -11.06
CA ALA A 123 -12.22 21.91 -12.23
C ALA A 123 -13.75 22.02 -12.06
N VAL A 124 -14.27 21.68 -10.88
CA VAL A 124 -15.68 21.83 -10.52
C VAL A 124 -16.10 23.31 -10.56
N GLN A 125 -15.35 24.20 -9.91
CA GLN A 125 -15.63 25.65 -9.91
C GLN A 125 -15.65 26.24 -11.32
N ARG A 126 -14.70 25.84 -12.17
CA ARG A 126 -14.61 26.33 -13.55
C ARG A 126 -15.75 25.86 -14.44
N THR A 127 -16.31 24.69 -14.19
CA THR A 127 -17.32 24.07 -15.07
C THR A 127 -18.72 24.09 -14.51
N GLY A 128 -18.88 24.20 -13.19
CA GLY A 128 -20.13 24.03 -12.47
C GLY A 128 -20.58 22.57 -12.30
N TYR A 129 -19.77 21.59 -12.71
CA TYR A 129 -20.12 20.17 -12.66
C TYR A 129 -19.29 19.43 -11.61
N ALA A 130 -19.94 18.86 -10.61
CA ALA A 130 -19.34 17.93 -9.64
C ALA A 130 -19.57 16.47 -10.08
N ASP A 131 -19.13 16.13 -11.30
CA ASP A 131 -19.23 14.82 -11.92
C ASP A 131 -17.93 14.53 -12.69
N PHE A 132 -17.28 13.39 -12.36
CA PHE A 132 -16.00 13.03 -12.98
C PHE A 132 -16.10 12.94 -14.52
N TRP A 133 -17.18 12.34 -15.06
CA TRP A 133 -17.28 12.11 -16.48
C TRP A 133 -17.56 13.41 -17.25
N GLU A 134 -18.26 14.38 -16.64
CA GLU A 134 -18.40 15.71 -17.19
C GLU A 134 -17.07 16.48 -17.20
N LEU A 135 -16.28 16.37 -16.12
CA LEU A 135 -14.93 16.95 -16.07
C LEU A 135 -13.99 16.28 -17.08
N TYR A 136 -14.11 14.96 -17.25
CA TYR A 136 -13.36 14.18 -18.23
C TYR A 136 -13.64 14.65 -19.67
N LYS A 137 -14.92 14.70 -20.08
CA LYS A 137 -15.35 15.13 -21.42
C LYS A 137 -14.88 16.56 -21.77
N ARG A 138 -14.85 17.45 -20.78
CA ARG A 138 -14.42 18.84 -20.92
C ARG A 138 -12.90 19.03 -20.88
N ASN A 139 -12.13 17.97 -20.68
CA ASN A 139 -10.67 18.00 -20.61
C ASN A 139 -10.11 18.98 -19.56
N VAL A 140 -10.81 19.18 -18.43
CA VAL A 140 -10.43 20.17 -17.40
C VAL A 140 -9.53 19.59 -16.30
N LEU A 141 -9.44 18.27 -16.20
CA LEU A 141 -8.51 17.56 -15.32
C LEU A 141 -7.19 17.26 -16.06
N PRO A 142 -6.06 17.08 -15.33
CA PRO A 142 -4.81 16.63 -15.93
C PRO A 142 -5.00 15.34 -16.72
N LYS A 143 -4.26 15.17 -17.82
CA LYS A 143 -4.34 13.96 -18.67
C LYS A 143 -4.08 12.68 -17.88
N GLU A 144 -3.11 12.73 -16.93
CA GLU A 144 -2.81 11.61 -16.05
C GLU A 144 -4.04 11.20 -15.25
N THR A 145 -4.70 12.16 -14.59
CA THR A 145 -5.90 11.95 -13.77
C THR A 145 -7.09 11.44 -14.58
N ARG A 146 -7.29 11.98 -15.79
CA ARG A 146 -8.35 11.51 -16.72
C ARG A 146 -8.16 10.04 -17.10
N ASN A 147 -6.93 9.56 -17.21
CA ASN A 147 -6.63 8.14 -17.46
C ASN A 147 -6.69 7.29 -16.19
N TYR A 148 -6.39 7.87 -15.02
CA TYR A 148 -6.25 7.17 -13.76
C TYR A 148 -7.55 6.49 -13.32
N VAL A 149 -8.66 7.24 -13.27
CA VAL A 149 -9.97 6.70 -12.86
C VAL A 149 -10.42 5.56 -13.79
N PRO A 150 -10.46 5.73 -15.14
CA PRO A 150 -10.82 4.64 -16.05
C PRO A 150 -9.91 3.40 -15.94
N ILE A 151 -8.62 3.57 -15.66
CA ILE A 151 -7.69 2.44 -15.45
C ILE A 151 -8.10 1.62 -14.23
N ILE A 152 -8.43 2.28 -13.11
CA ILE A 152 -8.86 1.60 -11.88
C ILE A 152 -10.17 0.87 -12.10
N LEU A 153 -11.14 1.51 -12.78
CA LEU A 153 -12.41 0.87 -13.13
C LEU A 153 -12.21 -0.33 -14.07
N ALA A 154 -11.33 -0.20 -15.06
CA ALA A 154 -11.01 -1.31 -15.97
C ALA A 154 -10.42 -2.49 -15.20
N MET A 155 -9.47 -2.26 -14.27
CA MET A 155 -8.92 -3.32 -13.41
C MET A 155 -10.00 -3.97 -12.55
N THR A 156 -10.89 -3.17 -11.96
CA THR A 156 -12.02 -3.66 -11.18
C THR A 156 -12.91 -4.59 -12.00
N ILE A 157 -13.29 -4.17 -13.21
CA ILE A 157 -14.13 -4.97 -14.12
C ILE A 157 -13.41 -6.26 -14.53
N MET A 158 -12.15 -6.15 -14.94
CA MET A 158 -11.36 -7.30 -15.38
C MET A 158 -11.18 -8.35 -14.28
N VAL A 159 -10.92 -7.90 -13.04
CA VAL A 159 -10.76 -8.82 -11.90
C VAL A 159 -12.08 -9.45 -11.47
N LYS A 160 -13.19 -8.69 -11.50
CA LYS A 160 -14.53 -9.21 -11.20
C LYS A 160 -15.02 -10.23 -12.24
N ASN A 161 -14.56 -10.10 -13.49
CA ASN A 161 -14.91 -10.98 -14.61
C ASN A 161 -13.65 -11.70 -15.12
N ALA A 162 -12.86 -12.26 -14.20
CA ALA A 162 -11.53 -12.81 -14.48
C ALA A 162 -11.49 -13.77 -15.67
N ARG A 163 -12.53 -14.61 -15.83
CA ARG A 163 -12.67 -15.56 -16.93
C ARG A 163 -12.74 -14.89 -18.30
N ASP A 164 -13.47 -13.79 -18.42
CA ASP A 164 -13.66 -13.07 -19.70
C ASP A 164 -12.39 -12.37 -20.17
N TYR A 165 -11.41 -12.25 -19.27
CA TYR A 165 -10.13 -11.56 -19.50
C TYR A 165 -8.92 -12.47 -19.33
N ASP A 166 -9.09 -13.78 -19.29
CA ASP A 166 -8.03 -14.80 -19.07
C ASP A 166 -7.17 -14.49 -17.84
N LEU A 167 -7.79 -14.14 -16.73
CA LEU A 167 -7.13 -13.85 -15.44
C LEU A 167 -7.45 -14.90 -14.38
N GLU A 168 -8.20 -15.95 -14.70
CA GLU A 168 -8.64 -17.00 -13.77
C GLU A 168 -7.47 -17.90 -13.32
N ASP A 169 -6.49 -18.12 -14.20
CA ASP A 169 -5.34 -19.01 -13.94
C ASP A 169 -4.17 -18.30 -13.25
N ILE A 170 -4.39 -17.09 -12.72
CA ILE A 170 -3.35 -16.38 -11.98
C ILE A 170 -3.21 -16.99 -10.59
N ASP A 171 -2.08 -17.66 -10.36
CA ASP A 171 -1.70 -18.16 -9.04
C ASP A 171 -1.19 -17.00 -8.15
N PRO A 172 -1.94 -16.57 -7.12
CA PRO A 172 -1.51 -15.46 -6.25
C PRO A 172 -0.36 -15.89 -5.33
N ASP A 173 0.55 -14.98 -5.05
CA ASP A 173 1.57 -15.20 -4.03
C ASP A 173 0.89 -15.49 -2.68
N PRO A 174 1.41 -16.41 -1.85
CA PRO A 174 0.82 -16.75 -0.55
C PRO A 174 0.79 -15.54 0.38
N PRO A 175 -0.23 -15.42 1.25
CA PRO A 175 -0.31 -14.36 2.25
C PRO A 175 0.94 -14.34 3.14
N LEU A 176 1.41 -13.14 3.48
CA LEU A 176 2.47 -12.99 4.47
C LEU A 176 1.89 -13.22 5.86
N GLU A 177 2.37 -14.27 6.53
CA GLU A 177 2.02 -14.58 7.91
C GLU A 177 3.18 -14.23 8.83
N TYR A 178 2.86 -13.53 9.92
CA TYR A 178 3.85 -13.09 10.90
C TYR A 178 3.22 -12.92 12.28
N ASP A 179 4.08 -12.92 13.28
CA ASP A 179 3.79 -12.39 14.61
C ASP A 179 4.52 -11.06 14.76
N SER A 180 4.14 -10.25 15.74
CA SER A 180 4.83 -9.01 16.09
C SER A 180 5.47 -9.12 17.47
N LEU A 181 6.67 -8.55 17.61
CA LEU A 181 7.39 -8.46 18.88
C LEU A 181 8.06 -7.10 19.02
N GLU A 182 7.79 -6.40 20.11
CA GLU A 182 8.47 -5.12 20.41
C GLU A 182 9.92 -5.37 20.81
N MET A 183 10.84 -4.67 20.16
CA MET A 183 12.27 -4.79 20.43
C MET A 183 12.65 -3.96 21.65
N SER A 184 13.15 -4.61 22.72
CA SER A 184 13.63 -3.93 23.93
C SER A 184 14.94 -3.17 23.71
N ALA A 185 15.74 -3.56 22.73
CA ALA A 185 17.01 -2.94 22.36
C ALA A 185 17.20 -2.88 20.85
N VAL A 186 18.23 -2.16 20.37
CA VAL A 186 18.61 -2.17 18.95
C VAL A 186 18.99 -3.58 18.53
N THR A 187 18.20 -4.17 17.64
CA THR A 187 18.33 -5.59 17.25
C THR A 187 18.68 -5.71 15.77
N ASN A 188 19.73 -6.50 15.47
CA ASN A 188 20.09 -6.82 14.10
C ASN A 188 19.12 -7.85 13.50
N LEU A 189 18.64 -7.59 12.27
CA LEU A 189 17.75 -8.52 11.57
C LEU A 189 18.39 -9.88 11.28
N ALA A 190 19.73 -9.95 11.15
CA ALA A 190 20.45 -11.20 11.00
C ALA A 190 20.32 -12.08 12.25
N LEU A 191 20.34 -11.49 13.45
CA LEU A 191 20.12 -12.23 14.70
C LEU A 191 18.73 -12.88 14.74
N ILE A 192 17.69 -12.15 14.31
CA ILE A 192 16.34 -12.72 14.23
C ILE A 192 16.28 -13.85 13.19
N ALA A 193 16.96 -13.67 12.06
CA ALA A 193 17.07 -14.69 11.02
C ALA A 193 17.74 -15.97 11.56
N ASP A 194 18.85 -15.83 12.28
CA ASP A 194 19.57 -16.96 12.90
C ASP A 194 18.70 -17.64 13.97
N ILE A 195 18.06 -16.89 14.86
CA ILE A 195 17.17 -17.45 15.90
C ILE A 195 16.02 -18.24 15.28
N THR A 196 15.46 -17.74 14.16
CA THR A 196 14.26 -18.33 13.53
C THR A 196 14.59 -19.37 12.45
N ASP A 197 15.88 -19.63 12.19
CA ASP A 197 16.35 -20.47 11.08
C ASP A 197 15.70 -20.07 9.74
N GLN A 198 15.63 -18.75 9.50
CA GLN A 198 15.03 -18.16 8.29
C GLN A 198 16.04 -17.26 7.59
N PRO A 199 15.92 -17.09 6.26
CA PRO A 199 16.80 -16.15 5.57
C PRO A 199 16.50 -14.70 5.98
N VAL A 200 17.54 -13.88 6.11
CA VAL A 200 17.42 -12.42 6.39
C VAL A 200 16.49 -11.72 5.40
N SER A 201 16.41 -12.21 4.17
CA SER A 201 15.51 -11.67 3.13
C SER A 201 14.03 -11.77 3.54
N LEU A 202 13.62 -12.86 4.22
CA LEU A 202 12.26 -13.00 4.75
C LEU A 202 12.01 -11.98 5.86
N ILE A 203 12.93 -11.82 6.82
CA ILE A 203 12.77 -10.82 7.89
C ILE A 203 12.64 -9.41 7.31
N ARG A 204 13.42 -9.10 6.27
CA ARG A 204 13.31 -7.82 5.56
C ARG A 204 12.01 -7.67 4.77
N GLU A 205 11.49 -8.74 4.19
CA GLU A 205 10.20 -8.76 3.48
C GLU A 205 9.03 -8.50 4.43
N LEU A 206 9.08 -9.08 5.63
CA LEU A 206 8.09 -8.84 6.68
C LEU A 206 8.14 -7.39 7.21
N ASN A 207 9.33 -6.74 7.15
CA ASN A 207 9.58 -5.41 7.69
C ASN A 207 10.05 -4.42 6.61
N PRO A 208 9.25 -4.16 5.57
CA PRO A 208 9.68 -3.30 4.46
C PRO A 208 9.87 -1.83 4.87
N ALA A 209 9.31 -1.40 6.00
CA ALA A 209 9.48 -0.06 6.55
C ALA A 209 10.89 0.20 7.08
N LEU A 210 11.63 -0.83 7.51
CA LEU A 210 12.99 -0.65 8.00
C LEU A 210 13.95 -0.29 6.86
N LEU A 211 14.65 0.83 7.03
CA LEU A 211 15.64 1.36 6.07
C LEU A 211 17.02 0.76 6.28
N LYS A 212 17.28 0.23 7.48
CA LYS A 212 18.56 -0.37 7.89
C LYS A 212 18.40 -1.87 8.18
N THR A 213 19.50 -2.52 8.45
CA THR A 213 19.56 -3.94 8.84
C THR A 213 19.33 -4.16 10.35
N VAL A 214 18.89 -3.10 11.04
CA VAL A 214 18.61 -3.12 12.47
C VAL A 214 17.25 -2.53 12.75
N ALA A 215 16.52 -3.11 13.71
CA ALA A 215 15.33 -2.54 14.31
C ALA A 215 15.74 -1.73 15.56
N PRO A 216 15.28 -0.49 15.75
CA PRO A 216 15.56 0.28 16.95
C PRO A 216 14.77 -0.26 18.15
N ALA A 217 15.17 0.10 19.36
CA ALA A 217 14.37 -0.14 20.55
C ALA A 217 12.97 0.50 20.41
N GLY A 218 11.93 -0.18 20.93
CA GLY A 218 10.54 0.22 20.81
C GLY A 218 9.92 -0.02 19.44
N TYR A 219 10.66 -0.60 18.48
CA TYR A 219 10.11 -0.95 17.18
C TYR A 219 9.35 -2.28 17.25
N GLU A 220 8.11 -2.30 16.77
CA GLU A 220 7.32 -3.52 16.63
C GLU A 220 7.79 -4.29 15.38
N LEU A 221 8.68 -5.26 15.60
CA LEU A 221 9.26 -6.06 14.54
C LEU A 221 8.36 -7.24 14.19
N ARG A 222 8.05 -7.40 12.91
CA ARG A 222 7.37 -8.59 12.40
C ARG A 222 8.38 -9.72 12.25
N ILE A 223 8.04 -10.85 12.84
CA ILE A 223 8.86 -12.08 12.87
C ILE A 223 8.04 -13.24 12.28
N PRO A 224 8.66 -14.35 11.85
CA PRO A 224 7.93 -15.49 11.31
C PRO A 224 6.82 -15.97 12.25
N LYS A 225 5.69 -16.37 11.68
CA LYS A 225 4.53 -16.87 12.42
C LYS A 225 4.89 -17.99 13.38
N GLY A 226 4.39 -17.92 14.62
CA GLY A 226 4.64 -18.94 15.66
C GLY A 226 6.02 -18.83 16.35
N SER A 227 6.82 -17.78 16.06
CA SER A 227 8.18 -17.67 16.61
C SER A 227 8.30 -16.77 17.84
N THR A 228 7.24 -16.11 18.29
CA THR A 228 7.29 -15.10 19.37
C THR A 228 7.95 -15.59 20.63
N SER A 229 7.53 -16.75 21.15
CA SER A 229 7.99 -17.25 22.46
C SER A 229 9.50 -17.56 22.48
N PHE A 230 9.99 -18.23 21.44
CA PHE A 230 11.41 -18.62 21.43
C PHE A 230 12.31 -17.46 20.99
N VAL A 231 11.85 -16.53 20.15
CA VAL A 231 12.59 -15.31 19.83
C VAL A 231 12.73 -14.43 21.08
N ALA A 232 11.65 -14.21 21.83
CA ALA A 232 11.71 -13.46 23.09
C ALA A 232 12.69 -14.10 24.08
N ALA A 233 12.59 -15.42 24.31
CA ALA A 233 13.49 -16.16 25.21
C ALA A 233 14.96 -16.08 24.75
N ALA A 234 15.24 -16.19 23.46
CA ALA A 234 16.58 -16.08 22.92
C ALA A 234 17.18 -14.68 23.11
N LEU A 235 16.38 -13.62 22.87
CA LEU A 235 16.81 -12.23 23.07
C LEU A 235 17.10 -11.92 24.53
N ASP A 236 16.34 -12.47 25.48
CA ASP A 236 16.57 -12.29 26.93
C ASP A 236 17.91 -12.89 27.41
N LEU A 237 18.46 -13.88 26.71
CA LEU A 237 19.74 -14.48 27.00
C LEU A 237 20.95 -13.69 26.50
N ILE A 238 20.73 -12.68 25.64
CA ILE A 238 21.82 -11.88 25.05
C ILE A 238 22.19 -10.72 25.99
N PRO A 239 23.43 -10.63 26.47
CA PRO A 239 23.88 -9.50 27.29
C PRO A 239 23.77 -8.18 26.49
N GLY A 240 23.07 -7.20 27.04
CA GLY A 240 22.89 -5.88 26.42
C GLY A 240 21.56 -5.68 25.68
N SER A 241 20.66 -6.66 25.69
CA SER A 241 19.28 -6.53 25.19
C SER A 241 18.28 -6.02 26.26
N LYS A 242 18.79 -5.52 27.40
CA LYS A 242 18.00 -4.92 28.49
C LYS A 242 18.25 -3.43 28.60
#